data_a0534d672dc59351d4cb5c13ee866fc1
#
_entry.id   a0534d672dc59351d4cb5c13ee866fc1
#
_cell.length_a   1.000
_cell.length_b   1.000
_cell.length_c   1.000
_cell.angle_alpha   90.00
_cell.angle_beta   90.00
_cell.angle_gamma   90.00
#
_symmetry.space_group_name_H-M   'P 1'
#
loop_
_entity.id
_entity.type
_entity.pdbx_description
1 polymer ?
#
loop_
_entity_poly.entity_id
_entity_poly.type
_entity_poly.pdbx_seq_one_letter_code
_entity_poly.pdbx_strand_id
1 'polypeptide(L)'
;MSLQIRPAQDADIAFIVDLMNHFILHDPGLYSEISIRSEEAKAWMMARNSETNPMLVALKNAQIVGLAFARPFRNQSGSSHVWESSVYLSPQSNVLRMGIGSHLLQSLLDQLHAQGTTEVIAVIDEENAASIAFHQRHGYHFVGIIQRAGFKFGRYRNAHLYQLSQKQ
;
A
#
# COMPACT_ATOMS: atom_id res chain seq x y z
N MET A 1 4.56 -21.45 12.84
CA MET A 1 3.69 -20.31 12.44
C MET A 1 3.82 -20.17 10.93
N SER A 2 2.73 -20.40 10.18
CA SER A 2 2.77 -20.26 8.71
C SER A 2 2.37 -18.84 8.31
N LEU A 3 3.26 -18.16 7.61
CA LEU A 3 2.97 -16.94 6.87
C LEU A 3 2.76 -17.33 5.41
N GLN A 4 1.66 -16.90 4.81
CA GLN A 4 1.34 -17.09 3.40
C GLN A 4 1.01 -15.74 2.77
N ILE A 5 1.52 -15.48 1.58
CA ILE A 5 1.14 -14.32 0.76
C ILE A 5 0.50 -14.86 -0.52
N ARG A 6 -0.63 -14.29 -0.87
CA ARG A 6 -1.36 -14.66 -2.10
C ARG A 6 -2.11 -13.46 -2.68
N PRO A 7 -2.51 -13.51 -3.94
CA PRO A 7 -3.44 -12.54 -4.52
C PRO A 7 -4.73 -12.44 -3.69
N ALA A 8 -5.26 -11.22 -3.60
CA ALA A 8 -6.54 -10.97 -2.96
C ALA A 8 -7.69 -11.59 -3.77
N GLN A 9 -8.71 -12.07 -3.08
CA GLN A 9 -9.89 -12.74 -3.65
C GLN A 9 -11.17 -12.03 -3.17
N ASP A 10 -12.28 -12.28 -3.84
CA ASP A 10 -13.59 -11.71 -3.47
C ASP A 10 -13.96 -12.00 -1.99
N ALA A 11 -13.58 -13.18 -1.49
CA ALA A 11 -13.80 -13.54 -0.09
C ALA A 11 -13.06 -12.65 0.93
N ASP A 12 -12.02 -11.93 0.49
CA ASP A 12 -11.21 -11.08 1.36
C ASP A 12 -11.78 -9.66 1.49
N ILE A 13 -12.80 -9.31 0.70
CA ILE A 13 -13.34 -7.94 0.59
C ILE A 13 -13.69 -7.36 1.95
N ALA A 14 -14.39 -8.11 2.80
CA ALA A 14 -14.83 -7.63 4.11
C ALA A 14 -13.62 -7.19 4.97
N PHE A 15 -12.59 -8.03 5.05
CA PHE A 15 -11.37 -7.69 5.79
C PHE A 15 -10.64 -6.49 5.20
N ILE A 16 -10.50 -6.45 3.86
CA ILE A 16 -9.79 -5.37 3.16
C ILE A 16 -10.46 -4.03 3.42
N VAL A 17 -11.80 -3.99 3.33
CA VAL A 17 -12.57 -2.78 3.58
C VAL A 17 -12.48 -2.35 5.03
N ASP A 18 -12.60 -3.26 5.98
CA ASP A 18 -12.45 -2.96 7.41
C ASP A 18 -11.05 -2.42 7.72
N LEU A 19 -10.01 -3.03 7.16
CA LEU A 19 -8.63 -2.55 7.30
C LEU A 19 -8.45 -1.16 6.71
N MET A 20 -8.92 -0.92 5.49
CA MET A 20 -8.81 0.38 4.83
C MET A 20 -9.61 1.45 5.59
N ASN A 21 -10.82 1.13 6.05
CA ASN A 21 -11.63 2.05 6.84
C ASN A 21 -10.98 2.39 8.19
N HIS A 22 -10.30 1.43 8.82
CA HIS A 22 -9.50 1.74 10.00
C HIS A 22 -8.46 2.83 9.71
N PHE A 23 -7.68 2.70 8.62
CA PHE A 23 -6.68 3.71 8.24
C PHE A 23 -7.33 5.02 7.77
N ILE A 24 -8.45 4.95 7.04
CA ILE A 24 -9.21 6.16 6.66
C ILE A 24 -9.64 6.95 7.89
N LEU A 25 -10.07 6.30 8.95
CA LEU A 25 -10.59 6.98 10.11
C LEU A 25 -9.53 7.41 11.14
N HIS A 26 -8.39 6.72 11.18
CA HIS A 26 -7.44 6.87 12.28
C HIS A 26 -6.00 7.22 11.85
N ASP A 27 -5.64 7.05 10.57
CA ASP A 27 -4.28 7.32 10.10
C ASP A 27 -4.22 8.63 9.30
N PRO A 28 -3.31 9.55 9.63
CA PRO A 28 -3.18 10.81 8.90
C PRO A 28 -2.64 10.64 7.48
N GLY A 29 -1.97 9.54 7.16
CA GLY A 29 -1.33 9.32 5.86
C GLY A 29 -2.26 8.89 4.75
N LEU A 30 -3.48 8.46 5.07
CA LEU A 30 -4.51 8.17 4.08
C LEU A 30 -5.50 9.35 4.04
N TYR A 31 -5.37 10.24 3.07
CA TYR A 31 -6.06 11.53 3.04
C TYR A 31 -7.58 11.48 2.76
N SER A 32 -8.15 10.28 2.55
CA SER A 32 -9.60 10.13 2.55
C SER A 32 -10.18 10.34 3.95
N GLU A 33 -11.31 11.00 4.04
CA GLU A 33 -12.12 11.11 5.27
C GLU A 33 -13.46 10.36 5.14
N ILE A 34 -13.73 9.79 3.95
CA ILE A 34 -14.94 9.06 3.64
C ILE A 34 -14.64 7.56 3.62
N SER A 35 -15.28 6.83 4.50
CA SER A 35 -15.18 5.37 4.56
C SER A 35 -15.73 4.70 3.29
N ILE A 36 -15.12 3.59 2.91
CA ILE A 36 -15.59 2.74 1.83
C ILE A 36 -16.88 2.07 2.33
N ARG A 37 -17.98 2.25 1.61
CA ARG A 37 -19.26 1.63 1.93
C ARG A 37 -19.31 0.20 1.42
N SER A 38 -20.11 -0.65 2.09
CA SER A 38 -20.18 -2.07 1.76
C SER A 38 -20.62 -2.32 0.31
N GLU A 39 -21.56 -1.52 -0.20
CA GLU A 39 -22.02 -1.59 -1.59
C GLU A 39 -20.97 -1.16 -2.62
N GLU A 40 -19.98 -0.37 -2.20
CA GLU A 40 -18.88 0.12 -3.07
C GLU A 40 -17.63 -0.77 -2.96
N ALA A 41 -17.57 -1.62 -1.95
CA ALA A 41 -16.39 -2.41 -1.59
C ALA A 41 -15.86 -3.26 -2.74
N LYS A 42 -16.75 -3.96 -3.44
CA LYS A 42 -16.39 -4.80 -4.58
C LYS A 42 -15.84 -3.97 -5.74
N ALA A 43 -16.50 -2.89 -6.11
CA ALA A 43 -16.04 -2.00 -7.16
C ALA A 43 -14.69 -1.34 -6.80
N TRP A 44 -14.53 -0.94 -5.54
CA TRP A 44 -13.28 -0.38 -5.03
C TRP A 44 -12.12 -1.37 -5.13
N MET A 45 -12.36 -2.63 -4.77
CA MET A 45 -11.35 -3.68 -4.86
C MET A 45 -11.05 -4.02 -6.32
N MET A 46 -12.05 -4.23 -7.17
CA MET A 46 -11.87 -4.55 -8.58
C MET A 46 -11.08 -3.48 -9.34
N ALA A 47 -11.26 -2.21 -9.00
CA ALA A 47 -10.51 -1.11 -9.59
C ALA A 47 -9.01 -1.14 -9.23
N ARG A 48 -8.60 -1.92 -8.21
CA ARG A 48 -7.23 -2.03 -7.68
C ARG A 48 -6.64 -3.43 -7.75
N ASN A 49 -7.43 -4.42 -8.15
CA ASN A 49 -7.01 -5.82 -8.22
C ASN A 49 -7.34 -6.38 -9.59
N SER A 50 -6.36 -6.47 -10.45
CA SER A 50 -6.47 -7.04 -11.79
C SER A 50 -5.15 -7.74 -12.14
N GLU A 51 -5.08 -8.39 -13.28
CA GLU A 51 -3.83 -8.99 -13.76
C GLU A 51 -2.68 -7.98 -13.86
N THR A 52 -3.01 -6.72 -14.16
CA THR A 52 -2.03 -5.64 -14.27
C THR A 52 -1.85 -4.84 -12.99
N ASN A 53 -2.83 -4.81 -12.09
CA ASN A 53 -2.79 -4.07 -10.83
C ASN A 53 -2.76 -5.06 -9.66
N PRO A 54 -1.57 -5.49 -9.19
CA PRO A 54 -1.48 -6.52 -8.17
C PRO A 54 -1.99 -6.04 -6.82
N MET A 55 -2.81 -6.88 -6.19
CA MET A 55 -3.24 -6.74 -4.80
C MET A 55 -3.02 -8.06 -4.05
N LEU A 56 -2.23 -8.01 -2.99
CA LEU A 56 -1.81 -9.17 -2.21
C LEU A 56 -2.30 -9.08 -0.77
N VAL A 57 -2.67 -10.22 -0.21
CA VAL A 57 -2.97 -10.35 1.22
C VAL A 57 -1.95 -11.26 1.90
N ALA A 58 -1.60 -10.92 3.14
CA ALA A 58 -0.79 -11.77 4.01
C ALA A 58 -1.70 -12.49 5.00
N LEU A 59 -1.56 -13.81 5.10
CA LEU A 59 -2.25 -14.64 6.07
C LEU A 59 -1.26 -15.17 7.10
N LYS A 60 -1.63 -15.06 8.38
CA LYS A 60 -0.93 -15.67 9.50
C LYS A 60 -1.92 -16.62 10.19
N ASN A 61 -1.58 -17.93 10.26
CA ASN A 61 -2.47 -18.95 10.79
C ASN A 61 -3.89 -18.90 10.17
N ALA A 62 -3.97 -18.79 8.83
CA ALA A 62 -5.20 -18.68 8.05
C ALA A 62 -6.03 -17.39 8.27
N GLN A 63 -5.59 -16.45 9.08
CA GLN A 63 -6.22 -15.14 9.23
C GLN A 63 -5.49 -14.08 8.41
N ILE A 64 -6.22 -13.25 7.68
CA ILE A 64 -5.61 -12.13 6.95
C ILE A 64 -5.13 -11.09 7.96
N VAL A 65 -3.88 -10.64 7.80
CA VAL A 65 -3.23 -9.72 8.73
C VAL A 65 -2.57 -8.53 8.02
N GLY A 66 -2.63 -8.48 6.71
CA GLY A 66 -2.06 -7.37 5.95
C GLY A 66 -2.46 -7.38 4.48
N LEU A 67 -2.26 -6.26 3.85
CA LEU A 67 -2.61 -5.94 2.48
C LEU A 67 -1.45 -5.17 1.83
N ALA A 68 -1.11 -5.51 0.59
CA ALA A 68 -0.28 -4.67 -0.27
C ALA A 68 -0.91 -4.59 -1.65
N PHE A 69 -0.83 -3.43 -2.28
CA PHE A 69 -1.27 -3.25 -3.66
C PHE A 69 -0.45 -2.15 -4.35
N ALA A 70 -0.51 -2.15 -5.67
CA ALA A 70 0.10 -1.11 -6.48
C ALA A 70 -0.87 -0.59 -7.53
N ARG A 71 -0.60 0.63 -8.00
CA ARG A 71 -1.31 1.27 -9.10
C ARG A 71 -0.32 2.03 -9.97
N PRO A 72 -0.61 2.26 -11.26
CA PRO A 72 0.19 3.16 -12.06
C PRO A 72 0.30 4.54 -11.37
N PHE A 73 1.52 5.08 -11.25
CA PHE A 73 1.73 6.41 -10.66
C PHE A 73 1.09 7.51 -11.52
N ARG A 74 1.13 7.33 -12.84
CA ARG A 74 0.43 8.19 -13.81
C ARG A 74 -0.17 7.33 -14.92
N ASN A 75 -1.36 7.68 -15.35
CA ASN A 75 -2.05 6.95 -16.43
C ASN A 75 -1.64 7.50 -17.82
N GLN A 76 -0.35 7.39 -18.13
CA GLN A 76 0.25 7.80 -19.41
C GLN A 76 1.16 6.69 -19.91
N SER A 77 1.14 6.40 -21.21
CA SER A 77 1.94 5.31 -21.81
C SER A 77 3.44 5.43 -21.56
N GLY A 78 4.00 6.66 -21.61
CA GLY A 78 5.40 6.93 -21.32
C GLY A 78 5.79 6.77 -19.84
N SER A 79 4.83 6.58 -18.93
CA SER A 79 5.04 6.36 -17.49
C SER A 79 4.60 4.98 -17.03
N SER A 80 4.36 4.04 -17.95
CA SER A 80 3.86 2.69 -17.64
C SER A 80 4.79 1.85 -16.74
N HIS A 81 6.07 2.22 -16.70
CA HIS A 81 7.09 1.60 -15.86
C HIS A 81 7.17 2.17 -14.44
N VAL A 82 6.35 3.18 -14.11
CA VAL A 82 6.35 3.85 -12.78
C VAL A 82 5.07 3.52 -12.03
N TRP A 83 5.21 2.93 -10.85
CA TRP A 83 4.09 2.47 -10.03
C TRP A 83 4.13 3.07 -8.63
N GLU A 84 2.98 3.22 -8.01
CA GLU A 84 2.84 3.59 -6.60
C GLU A 84 2.44 2.36 -5.79
N SER A 85 3.23 2.04 -4.75
CA SER A 85 2.97 0.93 -3.84
C SER A 85 2.35 1.40 -2.53
N SER A 86 1.51 0.56 -1.94
CA SER A 86 0.93 0.74 -0.61
C SER A 86 0.98 -0.56 0.17
N VAL A 87 1.34 -0.48 1.45
CA VAL A 87 1.37 -1.63 2.37
C VAL A 87 0.66 -1.25 3.66
N TYR A 88 -0.29 -2.07 4.07
CA TYR A 88 -1.07 -1.91 5.30
C TYR A 88 -1.03 -3.21 6.11
N LEU A 89 -0.79 -3.08 7.41
CA LEU A 89 -0.86 -4.20 8.34
C LEU A 89 -1.99 -3.98 9.34
N SER A 90 -2.61 -5.07 9.77
CA SER A 90 -3.56 -5.01 10.87
C SER A 90 -2.93 -4.32 12.09
N PRO A 91 -3.61 -3.39 12.74
CA PRO A 91 -3.09 -2.68 13.91
C PRO A 91 -2.91 -3.56 15.15
N GLN A 92 -3.32 -4.83 15.07
CA GLN A 92 -3.16 -5.77 16.17
C GLN A 92 -1.67 -5.98 16.51
N SER A 93 -1.34 -5.90 17.78
CA SER A 93 0.04 -5.94 18.27
C SER A 93 0.81 -7.23 17.94
N ASN A 94 0.10 -8.34 17.74
CA ASN A 94 0.69 -9.64 17.38
C ASN A 94 1.12 -9.76 15.92
N VAL A 95 0.93 -8.71 15.12
CA VAL A 95 1.26 -8.65 13.69
C VAL A 95 2.44 -7.73 13.42
N LEU A 96 2.56 -6.67 14.22
CA LEU A 96 3.58 -5.65 14.03
C LEU A 96 4.98 -6.19 14.37
N ARG A 97 6.00 -5.71 13.63
CA ARG A 97 7.42 -6.06 13.80
C ARG A 97 7.78 -7.54 13.55
N MET A 98 6.89 -8.30 12.92
CA MET A 98 7.15 -9.71 12.56
C MET A 98 7.72 -9.90 11.14
N GLY A 99 8.08 -8.81 10.45
CA GLY A 99 8.58 -8.87 9.08
C GLY A 99 7.49 -9.06 8.01
N ILE A 100 6.21 -9.15 8.39
CA ILE A 100 5.10 -9.40 7.45
C ILE A 100 5.02 -8.31 6.37
N GLY A 101 5.19 -7.04 6.76
CA GLY A 101 5.21 -5.93 5.81
C GLY A 101 6.35 -6.05 4.78
N SER A 102 7.53 -6.51 5.23
CA SER A 102 8.68 -6.74 4.34
C SER A 102 8.40 -7.84 3.31
N HIS A 103 7.79 -8.94 3.74
CA HIS A 103 7.41 -10.02 2.82
C HIS A 103 6.32 -9.57 1.84
N LEU A 104 5.31 -8.82 2.31
CA LEU A 104 4.27 -8.25 1.44
C LEU A 104 4.87 -7.30 0.39
N LEU A 105 5.71 -6.36 0.83
CA LEU A 105 6.35 -5.42 -0.07
C LEU A 105 7.23 -6.15 -1.08
N GLN A 106 8.07 -7.11 -0.64
CA GLN A 106 8.93 -7.86 -1.55
C GLN A 106 8.11 -8.64 -2.59
N SER A 107 7.07 -9.37 -2.16
CA SER A 107 6.20 -10.11 -3.08
C SER A 107 5.51 -9.18 -4.09
N LEU A 108 5.12 -7.97 -3.67
CA LEU A 108 4.53 -6.97 -4.57
C LEU A 108 5.58 -6.46 -5.58
N LEU A 109 6.79 -6.14 -5.11
CA LEU A 109 7.89 -5.67 -5.96
C LEU A 109 8.31 -6.73 -6.99
N ASP A 110 8.34 -8.01 -6.61
CA ASP A 110 8.66 -9.12 -7.51
C ASP A 110 7.62 -9.23 -8.64
N GLN A 111 6.32 -9.09 -8.33
CA GLN A 111 5.26 -9.08 -9.34
C GLN A 111 5.35 -7.87 -10.26
N LEU A 112 5.59 -6.68 -9.71
CA LEU A 112 5.76 -5.46 -10.49
C LEU A 112 6.98 -5.57 -11.43
N HIS A 113 8.09 -6.10 -10.92
CA HIS A 113 9.29 -6.31 -11.72
C HIS A 113 9.03 -7.27 -12.89
N ALA A 114 8.33 -8.38 -12.64
CA ALA A 114 7.94 -9.32 -13.67
C ALA A 114 7.04 -8.73 -14.76
N GLN A 115 6.34 -7.62 -14.47
CA GLN A 115 5.53 -6.85 -15.43
C GLN A 115 6.32 -5.72 -16.13
N GLY A 116 7.63 -5.59 -15.86
CA GLY A 116 8.47 -4.55 -16.47
C GLY A 116 8.48 -3.21 -15.72
N THR A 117 7.99 -3.17 -14.48
CA THR A 117 8.13 -1.98 -13.63
C THR A 117 9.58 -1.77 -13.25
N THR A 118 10.08 -0.57 -13.41
CA THR A 118 11.45 -0.19 -13.03
C THR A 118 11.49 0.79 -11.87
N GLU A 119 10.42 1.56 -11.67
CA GLU A 119 10.35 2.59 -10.65
C GLU A 119 9.12 2.40 -9.75
N VAL A 120 9.32 2.37 -8.45
CA VAL A 120 8.23 2.25 -7.49
C VAL A 120 8.26 3.42 -6.52
N ILE A 121 7.14 4.15 -6.45
CA ILE A 121 6.95 5.32 -5.60
C ILE A 121 6.19 4.91 -4.34
N ALA A 122 6.59 5.47 -3.21
CA ALA A 122 5.81 5.48 -1.98
C ALA A 122 5.48 6.94 -1.63
N VAL A 123 4.20 7.22 -1.42
CA VAL A 123 3.70 8.53 -0.97
C VAL A 123 3.39 8.41 0.52
N ILE A 124 4.13 9.10 1.36
CA ILE A 124 4.11 8.89 2.82
C ILE A 124 3.85 10.23 3.50
N ASP A 125 2.88 10.26 4.41
CA ASP A 125 2.66 11.43 5.25
C ASP A 125 3.93 11.76 6.06
N GLU A 126 4.27 13.06 6.15
CA GLU A 126 5.49 13.54 6.81
C GLU A 126 5.64 13.10 8.28
N GLU A 127 4.53 12.84 8.97
CA GLU A 127 4.52 12.39 10.36
C GLU A 127 4.56 10.86 10.51
N ASN A 128 4.44 10.10 9.42
CA ASN A 128 4.50 8.64 9.47
C ASN A 128 5.94 8.12 9.48
N ALA A 129 6.66 8.41 10.59
CA ALA A 129 8.06 8.01 10.76
C ALA A 129 8.27 6.48 10.61
N ALA A 130 7.28 5.68 11.00
CA ALA A 130 7.35 4.22 10.87
C ALA A 130 7.37 3.78 9.40
N SER A 131 6.50 4.35 8.57
CA SER A 131 6.45 4.09 7.13
C SER A 131 7.71 4.62 6.43
N ILE A 132 8.18 5.81 6.79
CA ILE A 132 9.43 6.38 6.26
C ILE A 132 10.60 5.43 6.52
N ALA A 133 10.81 5.03 7.77
CA ALA A 133 11.89 4.12 8.16
C ALA A 133 11.74 2.72 7.51
N PHE A 134 10.51 2.26 7.32
CA PHE A 134 10.21 1.00 6.63
C PHE A 134 10.68 1.06 5.17
N HIS A 135 10.27 2.06 4.41
CA HIS A 135 10.63 2.19 3.00
C HIS A 135 12.13 2.43 2.81
N GLN A 136 12.76 3.26 3.65
CA GLN A 136 14.21 3.46 3.61
C GLN A 136 15.00 2.15 3.81
N ARG A 137 14.58 1.28 4.74
CA ARG A 137 15.20 -0.05 4.92
C ARG A 137 15.04 -0.98 3.73
N HIS A 138 14.04 -0.73 2.87
CA HIS A 138 13.81 -1.48 1.63
C HIS A 138 14.41 -0.80 0.40
N GLY A 139 15.34 0.14 0.59
CA GLY A 139 16.10 0.76 -0.49
C GLY A 139 15.41 1.95 -1.17
N TYR A 140 14.26 2.39 -0.66
CA TYR A 140 13.65 3.62 -1.15
C TYR A 140 14.46 4.83 -0.70
N HIS A 141 14.70 5.75 -1.61
CA HIS A 141 15.36 7.03 -1.32
C HIS A 141 14.36 8.19 -1.41
N PHE A 142 14.60 9.23 -0.64
CA PHE A 142 13.78 10.44 -0.62
C PHE A 142 13.94 11.21 -1.95
N VAL A 143 12.82 11.64 -2.53
CA VAL A 143 12.78 12.36 -3.81
C VAL A 143 12.31 13.80 -3.63
N GLY A 144 11.36 14.05 -2.75
CA GLY A 144 10.82 15.38 -2.55
C GLY A 144 9.58 15.43 -1.67
N ILE A 145 9.02 16.63 -1.54
CA ILE A 145 7.83 16.90 -0.71
C ILE A 145 6.75 17.53 -1.58
N ILE A 146 5.54 17.00 -1.49
CA ILE A 146 4.34 17.67 -1.95
C ILE A 146 3.78 18.43 -0.75
N GLN A 147 3.91 19.74 -0.75
CA GLN A 147 3.34 20.58 0.31
C GLN A 147 1.82 20.62 0.19
N ARG A 148 1.12 20.53 1.33
CA ARG A 148 -0.33 20.57 1.41
C ARG A 148 -1.00 19.53 0.48
N ALA A 149 -0.42 18.34 0.41
CA ALA A 149 -0.85 17.23 -0.44
C ALA A 149 -2.26 16.73 -0.12
N GLY A 150 -2.69 16.91 1.13
CA GLY A 150 -4.02 16.56 1.60
C GLY A 150 -4.49 17.48 2.71
N PHE A 151 -5.78 17.34 3.07
CA PHE A 151 -6.38 17.96 4.25
C PHE A 151 -7.03 16.85 5.07
N LYS A 152 -6.65 16.72 6.34
CA LYS A 152 -7.20 15.70 7.22
C LYS A 152 -7.05 16.08 8.69
N PHE A 153 -8.02 15.72 9.51
CA PHE A 153 -8.08 16.05 10.93
C PHE A 153 -7.89 17.55 11.18
N GLY A 154 -8.56 18.40 10.36
CA GLY A 154 -8.61 19.84 10.51
C GLY A 154 -7.34 20.58 10.08
N ARG A 155 -6.37 19.92 9.40
CA ARG A 155 -5.13 20.56 8.94
C ARG A 155 -4.64 20.05 7.58
N TYR A 156 -3.85 20.88 6.92
CA TYR A 156 -3.10 20.46 5.74
C TYR A 156 -1.97 19.51 6.12
N ARG A 157 -1.73 18.54 5.26
CA ARG A 157 -0.73 17.48 5.40
C ARG A 157 0.26 17.56 4.25
N ASN A 158 1.54 17.37 4.54
CA ASN A 158 2.57 17.23 3.51
C ASN A 158 2.82 15.75 3.23
N ALA A 159 3.08 15.42 1.98
CA ALA A 159 3.45 14.08 1.56
C ALA A 159 4.91 14.04 1.13
N HIS A 160 5.67 13.14 1.71
CA HIS A 160 7.02 12.81 1.28
C HIS A 160 6.97 11.75 0.18
N LEU A 161 7.68 11.99 -0.90
CA LEU A 161 7.87 11.03 -1.98
C LEU A 161 9.16 10.26 -1.76
N TYR A 162 9.05 8.96 -1.77
CA TYR A 162 10.17 8.03 -1.76
C TYR A 162 10.13 7.17 -3.02
N GLN A 163 11.26 6.84 -3.59
CA GLN A 163 11.38 6.08 -4.83
C GLN A 163 12.36 4.93 -4.68
N LEU A 164 12.00 3.79 -5.22
CA LEU A 164 12.85 2.63 -5.42
C LEU A 164 13.04 2.38 -6.91
N SER A 165 14.29 2.36 -7.38
CA SER A 165 14.63 1.91 -8.73
C SER A 165 14.97 0.42 -8.68
N GLN A 166 14.20 -0.39 -9.39
CA GLN A 166 14.46 -1.82 -9.52
C GLN A 166 15.54 -2.02 -10.60
N LYS A 167 16.60 -2.75 -10.27
CA LYS A 167 17.65 -3.06 -11.25
C LYS A 167 17.06 -3.98 -12.32
N GLN A 168 17.32 -3.65 -13.57
CA GLN A 168 17.05 -4.52 -14.72
C GLN A 168 17.91 -5.77 -14.66
#